data_3a2e253589c8ba2773de3f8bc058a62a
#
_entry.id   3a2e253589c8ba2773de3f8bc058a62a
#
_cell.length_a   1.000
_cell.length_b   1.000
_cell.length_c   1.000
_cell.angle_alpha   90.00
_cell.angle_beta   90.00
_cell.angle_gamma   90.00
#
_symmetry.space_group_name_H-M   'P 1'
#
loop_
_entity.id
_entity.type
_entity.pdbx_description
1 polymer ?
#
loop_
_entity_poly.entity_id
_entity_poly.type
_entity_poly.pdbx_seq_one_letter_code
_entity_poly.pdbx_strand_id
1 'polypeptide(L)'
;WSSKLLASSSFALVETFEVFKERLNKLYQGSKSANAQEGFDLFLEFLEDEIDESDFEDKEDENVIVQKQEIQEEIELVQKIIDTAVLITENAKVEALKTAISIAFEHQKELGIDEKVVVFTESKRTQKYIASELRKSGYSEADIILFNGDFDDSMTKEIYRAWQVKNYGNVNYGRSVEYKHAIVDYFKNNAKILIVTDSGSEGLNLQFCNTVINYDLPWNPQKIEQRIGR
;
A
#
# COMPACT_ATOMS: atom_id res chain seq x y z
N TRP A 1 1.96 -14.49 -16.23
CA TRP A 1 2.84 -13.53 -16.93
C TRP A 1 2.12 -12.24 -17.30
N SER A 2 0.87 -12.29 -17.78
CA SER A 2 0.12 -11.08 -18.19
C SER A 2 -0.27 -10.16 -17.02
N SER A 3 -0.57 -10.70 -15.85
CA SER A 3 -0.94 -9.88 -14.67
C SER A 3 0.22 -9.09 -14.06
N LYS A 4 1.46 -9.60 -14.18
CA LYS A 4 2.67 -8.85 -13.76
C LYS A 4 2.97 -7.67 -14.69
N LEU A 5 2.73 -7.81 -16.00
CA LEU A 5 2.93 -6.74 -16.98
C LEU A 5 1.92 -5.60 -16.79
N LEU A 6 0.65 -5.93 -16.47
CA LEU A 6 -0.37 -4.91 -16.20
C LEU A 6 -0.11 -4.13 -14.90
N ALA A 7 0.36 -4.78 -13.84
CA ALA A 7 0.71 -4.10 -12.59
C ALA A 7 1.94 -3.19 -12.73
N SER A 8 2.97 -3.62 -13.48
CA SER A 8 4.16 -2.80 -13.74
C SER A 8 3.87 -1.63 -14.68
N SER A 9 3.00 -1.80 -15.68
CA SER A 9 2.64 -0.74 -16.64
C SER A 9 1.80 0.37 -16.00
N SER A 10 0.85 0.04 -15.10
CA SER A 10 0.04 1.06 -14.42
C SER A 10 0.85 1.85 -13.37
N PHE A 11 1.85 1.25 -12.73
CA PHE A 11 2.76 1.95 -11.82
C PHE A 11 3.67 2.93 -12.55
N ALA A 12 4.28 2.48 -13.65
CA ALA A 12 5.07 3.34 -14.54
C ALA A 12 4.23 4.50 -15.11
N LEU A 13 2.98 4.23 -15.43
CA LEU A 13 2.04 5.24 -15.95
C LEU A 13 1.72 6.31 -14.88
N VAL A 14 1.54 5.92 -13.62
CA VAL A 14 1.33 6.86 -12.52
C VAL A 14 2.57 7.74 -12.30
N GLU A 15 3.77 7.15 -12.23
CA GLU A 15 5.02 7.92 -12.09
C GLU A 15 5.20 8.91 -13.24
N THR A 16 4.93 8.49 -14.46
CA THR A 16 4.96 9.32 -15.66
C THR A 16 4.06 10.54 -15.54
N PHE A 17 2.80 10.34 -15.14
CA PHE A 17 1.85 11.43 -14.97
C PHE A 17 2.16 12.34 -13.78
N GLU A 18 2.77 11.83 -12.70
CA GLU A 18 3.23 12.66 -11.59
C GLU A 18 4.37 13.61 -12.02
N VAL A 19 5.34 13.11 -12.77
CA VAL A 19 6.43 13.94 -13.36
C VAL A 19 5.85 14.99 -14.30
N PHE A 20 4.90 14.62 -15.15
CA PHE A 20 4.24 15.56 -16.06
C PHE A 20 3.47 16.65 -15.30
N LYS A 21 2.75 16.29 -14.25
CA LYS A 21 2.04 17.23 -13.37
C LYS A 21 3.01 18.20 -12.68
N GLU A 22 4.16 17.73 -12.20
CA GLU A 22 5.19 18.61 -11.63
C GLU A 22 5.72 19.62 -12.64
N ARG A 23 5.93 19.21 -13.89
CA ARG A 23 6.34 20.11 -14.97
C ARG A 23 5.27 21.16 -15.29
N LEU A 24 4.00 20.75 -15.41
CA LEU A 24 2.88 21.70 -15.55
C LEU A 24 2.79 22.69 -14.40
N ASN A 25 3.01 22.25 -13.17
CA ASN A 25 3.04 23.14 -12.00
C ASN A 25 4.23 24.14 -12.06
N LYS A 26 5.40 23.70 -12.50
CA LYS A 26 6.56 24.59 -12.72
C LYS A 26 6.27 25.64 -13.81
N LEU A 27 5.64 25.23 -14.90
CA LEU A 27 5.17 26.16 -15.94
C LEU A 27 4.15 27.15 -15.39
N TYR A 28 3.16 26.70 -14.63
CA TYR A 28 2.15 27.55 -14.01
C TYR A 28 2.74 28.58 -13.03
N GLN A 29 3.78 28.20 -12.28
CA GLN A 29 4.45 29.05 -11.30
C GLN A 29 5.52 29.96 -11.93
N GLY A 30 6.22 29.47 -12.99
CA GLY A 30 7.38 30.13 -13.59
C GLY A 30 7.06 31.07 -14.74
N SER A 31 5.90 30.95 -15.37
CA SER A 31 5.64 31.71 -16.58
C SER A 31 4.76 32.95 -16.35
N LYS A 32 5.27 34.04 -16.84
CA LYS A 32 4.45 35.21 -17.24
C LYS A 32 3.73 34.92 -18.59
N SER A 33 4.05 33.81 -19.29
CA SER A 33 3.50 33.49 -20.60
C SER A 33 3.80 32.03 -21.05
N ALA A 34 3.00 31.02 -20.62
CA ALA A 34 3.07 29.67 -21.18
C ALA A 34 1.78 29.29 -21.89
N ASN A 35 1.87 28.69 -23.09
CA ASN A 35 0.75 28.24 -23.93
C ASN A 35 0.31 26.81 -23.62
N ALA A 36 -1.00 26.51 -23.68
CA ALA A 36 -1.54 25.14 -23.63
C ALA A 36 -0.93 24.22 -24.70
N GLN A 37 -0.56 24.79 -25.85
CA GLN A 37 0.15 24.09 -26.94
C GLN A 37 1.54 23.61 -26.48
N GLU A 38 2.28 24.40 -25.70
CA GLU A 38 3.58 24.01 -25.14
C GLU A 38 3.45 22.87 -24.10
N GLY A 39 2.37 22.85 -23.32
CA GLY A 39 2.04 21.75 -22.42
C GLY A 39 1.75 20.44 -23.17
N PHE A 40 1.03 20.52 -24.28
CA PHE A 40 0.70 19.36 -25.10
C PHE A 40 1.91 18.89 -25.93
N ASP A 41 2.72 19.80 -26.45
CA ASP A 41 3.96 19.48 -27.18
C ASP A 41 4.97 18.83 -26.23
N LEU A 42 5.08 19.32 -25.00
CA LEU A 42 5.88 18.70 -23.91
C LEU A 42 5.39 17.29 -23.55
N PHE A 43 4.09 17.06 -23.60
CA PHE A 43 3.50 15.73 -23.36
C PHE A 43 3.81 14.76 -24.51
N LEU A 44 3.73 15.22 -25.76
CA LEU A 44 4.10 14.40 -26.92
C LEU A 44 5.60 14.10 -26.95
N GLU A 45 6.44 15.07 -26.66
CA GLU A 45 7.89 14.95 -26.55
C GLU A 45 8.28 13.97 -25.41
N PHE A 46 7.58 14.03 -24.28
CA PHE A 46 7.76 13.12 -23.16
C PHE A 46 7.35 11.66 -23.49
N LEU A 47 6.38 11.45 -24.38
CA LEU A 47 5.99 10.11 -24.85
C LEU A 47 6.98 9.53 -25.88
N GLU A 48 7.77 10.36 -26.53
CA GLU A 48 8.68 9.95 -27.61
C GLU A 48 10.15 9.76 -27.17
N ASP A 49 10.60 10.38 -26.06
CA ASP A 49 12.01 10.31 -25.62
C ASP A 49 12.21 10.23 -24.10
N GLU A 50 13.23 9.45 -23.67
CA GLU A 50 13.88 9.57 -22.36
C GLU A 50 14.77 10.84 -22.38
N ILE A 51 14.27 12.01 -21.90
CA ILE A 51 14.89 13.32 -22.10
C ILE A 51 15.68 13.82 -20.92
N ASP A 52 16.84 14.38 -21.28
CA ASP A 52 17.84 15.11 -20.45
C ASP A 52 17.35 16.53 -20.06
N GLU A 53 17.68 16.99 -18.86
CA GLU A 53 17.07 18.13 -18.14
C GLU A 53 17.47 19.56 -18.61
N SER A 54 18.07 19.80 -19.79
CA SER A 54 18.93 21.00 -19.95
C SER A 54 18.50 22.17 -20.85
N ASP A 55 17.33 22.22 -21.51
CA ASP A 55 17.06 23.35 -22.42
C ASP A 55 15.70 24.03 -22.27
N PHE A 56 15.65 25.21 -21.65
CA PHE A 56 14.55 26.18 -21.77
C PHE A 56 15.05 27.61 -21.93
N GLU A 57 14.75 28.23 -23.06
CA GLU A 57 14.92 29.71 -23.31
C GLU A 57 13.58 30.44 -23.20
N ASP A 58 13.59 31.58 -22.51
CA ASP A 58 12.45 32.48 -22.26
C ASP A 58 11.97 33.25 -23.51
N LYS A 59 10.67 33.24 -23.80
CA LYS A 59 10.02 34.23 -24.70
C LYS A 59 8.76 34.80 -24.05
N GLU A 60 8.64 36.12 -24.01
CA GLU A 60 7.53 36.89 -23.44
C GLU A 60 6.44 37.21 -24.48
N ASP A 61 5.13 37.03 -24.19
CA ASP A 61 3.99 37.66 -24.88
C ASP A 61 2.66 37.73 -24.13
N GLU A 62 1.74 38.65 -24.52
CA GLU A 62 0.65 39.30 -23.80
C GLU A 62 -0.68 38.53 -23.54
N ASN A 63 -0.77 37.22 -23.53
CA ASN A 63 -2.04 36.46 -23.37
C ASN A 63 -2.14 35.69 -22.03
N VAL A 64 -1.62 36.23 -20.96
CA VAL A 64 -1.27 35.53 -19.71
C VAL A 64 -2.46 34.98 -18.90
N ILE A 65 -3.65 35.58 -18.95
CA ILE A 65 -4.76 35.23 -18.03
C ILE A 65 -5.55 34.01 -18.53
N VAL A 66 -5.87 33.91 -19.80
CA VAL A 66 -6.62 32.80 -20.39
C VAL A 66 -5.77 31.52 -20.34
N GLN A 67 -4.50 31.65 -20.58
CA GLN A 67 -3.54 30.54 -20.59
C GLN A 67 -3.33 29.89 -19.21
N LYS A 68 -3.34 30.66 -18.12
CA LYS A 68 -3.24 30.11 -16.76
C LYS A 68 -4.46 29.25 -16.38
N GLN A 69 -5.63 29.62 -16.85
CA GLN A 69 -6.85 28.85 -16.58
C GLN A 69 -6.84 27.51 -17.35
N GLU A 70 -6.37 27.51 -18.59
CA GLU A 70 -6.19 26.29 -19.38
C GLU A 70 -5.16 25.33 -18.77
N ILE A 71 -4.01 25.82 -18.33
CA ILE A 71 -2.99 25.01 -17.63
C ILE A 71 -3.54 24.43 -16.31
N GLN A 72 -4.34 25.19 -15.60
CA GLN A 72 -4.96 24.70 -14.37
C GLN A 72 -5.96 23.59 -14.63
N GLU A 73 -6.76 23.70 -15.69
CA GLU A 73 -7.69 22.65 -16.12
C GLU A 73 -6.94 21.37 -16.54
N GLU A 74 -5.79 21.52 -17.22
CA GLU A 74 -4.91 20.39 -17.55
C GLU A 74 -4.31 19.71 -16.32
N ILE A 75 -3.83 20.49 -15.32
CA ILE A 75 -3.34 19.96 -14.05
C ILE A 75 -4.42 19.16 -13.34
N GLU A 76 -5.66 19.65 -13.31
CA GLU A 76 -6.79 18.97 -12.70
C GLU A 76 -7.15 17.68 -13.47
N LEU A 77 -7.07 17.69 -14.80
CA LEU A 77 -7.30 16.51 -15.63
C LEU A 77 -6.22 15.44 -15.39
N VAL A 78 -4.94 15.84 -15.37
CA VAL A 78 -3.82 14.94 -15.08
C VAL A 78 -3.95 14.35 -13.66
N GLN A 79 -4.34 15.16 -12.67
CA GLN A 79 -4.61 14.66 -11.33
C GLN A 79 -5.72 13.60 -11.32
N LYS A 80 -6.80 13.83 -12.05
CA LYS A 80 -7.91 12.87 -12.19
C LYS A 80 -7.47 11.55 -12.82
N ILE A 81 -6.58 11.61 -13.82
CA ILE A 81 -5.99 10.42 -14.44
C ILE A 81 -5.14 9.65 -13.45
N ILE A 82 -4.27 10.33 -12.68
CA ILE A 82 -3.45 9.74 -11.63
C ILE A 82 -4.34 9.04 -10.59
N ASP A 83 -5.33 9.74 -10.05
CA ASP A 83 -6.24 9.20 -9.03
C ASP A 83 -6.97 7.95 -9.54
N THR A 84 -7.39 7.96 -10.80
CA THR A 84 -8.07 6.83 -11.44
C THR A 84 -7.11 5.65 -11.64
N ALA A 85 -5.90 5.90 -12.11
CA ALA A 85 -4.89 4.86 -12.33
C ALA A 85 -4.44 4.21 -11.00
N VAL A 86 -4.26 5.01 -9.95
CA VAL A 86 -3.97 4.53 -8.58
C VAL A 86 -5.11 3.66 -8.07
N LEU A 87 -6.36 4.11 -8.24
CA LEU A 87 -7.53 3.34 -7.81
C LEU A 87 -7.66 2.00 -8.52
N ILE A 88 -7.42 1.95 -9.83
CA ILE A 88 -7.42 0.71 -10.62
C ILE A 88 -6.32 -0.24 -10.12
N THR A 89 -5.13 0.28 -9.87
CA THR A 89 -3.99 -0.52 -9.39
C THR A 89 -4.25 -1.10 -8.00
N GLU A 90 -4.77 -0.31 -7.07
CA GLU A 90 -5.10 -0.75 -5.72
C GLU A 90 -6.21 -1.82 -5.73
N ASN A 91 -7.25 -1.65 -6.55
CA ASN A 91 -8.31 -2.63 -6.70
C ASN A 91 -7.76 -3.95 -7.29
N ALA A 92 -6.91 -3.90 -8.30
CA ALA A 92 -6.30 -5.09 -8.89
C ALA A 92 -5.40 -5.84 -7.88
N LYS A 93 -4.63 -5.12 -7.07
CA LYS A 93 -3.80 -5.71 -6.00
C LYS A 93 -4.64 -6.40 -4.94
N VAL A 94 -5.72 -5.78 -4.49
CA VAL A 94 -6.55 -6.38 -3.43
C VAL A 94 -7.33 -7.59 -3.93
N GLU A 95 -7.78 -7.61 -5.19
CA GLU A 95 -8.41 -8.79 -5.78
C GLU A 95 -7.40 -9.94 -5.94
N ALA A 96 -6.17 -9.65 -6.33
CA ALA A 96 -5.09 -10.64 -6.35
C ALA A 96 -4.79 -11.18 -4.93
N LEU A 97 -4.80 -10.32 -3.91
CA LEU A 97 -4.65 -10.73 -2.52
C LEU A 97 -5.78 -11.67 -2.07
N LYS A 98 -7.05 -11.33 -2.34
CA LYS A 98 -8.21 -12.17 -2.02
C LYS A 98 -8.07 -13.57 -2.64
N THR A 99 -7.68 -13.62 -3.90
CA THR A 99 -7.43 -14.87 -4.63
C THR A 99 -6.29 -15.67 -3.99
N ALA A 100 -5.17 -15.02 -3.65
CA ALA A 100 -4.03 -15.69 -3.03
C ALA A 100 -4.37 -16.25 -1.64
N ILE A 101 -5.15 -15.52 -0.83
CA ILE A 101 -5.64 -16.00 0.47
C ILE A 101 -6.55 -17.22 0.29
N SER A 102 -7.48 -17.19 -0.67
CA SER A 102 -8.37 -18.32 -0.94
C SER A 102 -7.59 -19.58 -1.30
N ILE A 103 -6.64 -19.47 -2.24
CA ILE A 103 -5.78 -20.58 -2.65
C ILE A 103 -4.97 -21.11 -1.46
N ALA A 104 -4.42 -20.22 -0.63
CA ALA A 104 -3.66 -20.62 0.55
C ALA A 104 -4.51 -21.41 1.54
N PHE A 105 -5.73 -20.96 1.82
CA PHE A 105 -6.65 -21.65 2.74
C PHE A 105 -7.13 -22.98 2.18
N GLU A 106 -7.45 -23.08 0.90
CA GLU A 106 -7.79 -24.35 0.25
C GLU A 106 -6.64 -25.36 0.42
N HIS A 107 -5.41 -24.95 0.12
CA HIS A 107 -4.25 -25.82 0.28
C HIS A 107 -3.98 -26.21 1.74
N GLN A 108 -4.12 -25.29 2.69
CA GLN A 108 -3.98 -25.58 4.12
C GLN A 108 -5.04 -26.58 4.60
N LYS A 109 -6.27 -26.44 4.12
CA LYS A 109 -7.36 -27.36 4.40
C LYS A 109 -7.09 -28.77 3.85
N GLU A 110 -6.55 -28.89 2.64
CA GLU A 110 -6.12 -30.17 2.06
C GLU A 110 -5.04 -30.86 2.89
N LEU A 111 -4.11 -30.06 3.46
CA LEU A 111 -3.04 -30.55 4.33
C LEU A 111 -3.53 -30.84 5.78
N GLY A 112 -4.78 -30.52 6.13
CA GLY A 112 -5.32 -30.69 7.48
C GLY A 112 -4.69 -29.77 8.53
N ILE A 113 -4.20 -28.59 8.11
CA ILE A 113 -3.63 -27.57 9.00
C ILE A 113 -4.52 -26.34 9.08
N ASP A 114 -4.33 -25.54 10.13
CA ASP A 114 -5.12 -24.33 10.36
C ASP A 114 -4.93 -23.29 9.25
N GLU A 115 -6.04 -22.65 8.86
CA GLU A 115 -6.06 -21.55 7.90
C GLU A 115 -5.43 -20.29 8.51
N LYS A 116 -4.16 -20.03 8.20
CA LYS A 116 -3.37 -18.90 8.73
C LYS A 116 -2.59 -18.22 7.63
N VAL A 117 -2.74 -16.91 7.51
CA VAL A 117 -1.99 -16.07 6.56
C VAL A 117 -1.51 -14.80 7.23
N VAL A 118 -0.25 -14.45 7.02
CA VAL A 118 0.31 -13.15 7.39
C VAL A 118 0.44 -12.29 6.13
N VAL A 119 -0.15 -11.10 6.15
CA VAL A 119 -0.08 -10.11 5.07
C VAL A 119 0.77 -8.93 5.53
N PHE A 120 1.87 -8.68 4.82
CA PHE A 120 2.73 -7.52 5.07
C PHE A 120 2.35 -6.34 4.19
N THR A 121 2.27 -5.15 4.79
CA THR A 121 2.07 -3.86 4.12
C THR A 121 2.94 -2.77 4.73
N GLU A 122 3.26 -1.73 3.99
CA GLU A 122 4.12 -0.63 4.47
C GLU A 122 3.36 0.40 5.31
N SER A 123 2.05 0.58 5.09
CA SER A 123 1.28 1.66 5.72
C SER A 123 0.06 1.20 6.51
N LYS A 124 -0.24 1.92 7.60
CA LYS A 124 -1.49 1.75 8.37
C LYS A 124 -2.74 2.02 7.54
N ARG A 125 -2.65 2.92 6.56
CA ARG A 125 -3.76 3.22 5.65
C ARG A 125 -4.09 2.02 4.77
N THR A 126 -3.07 1.43 4.15
CA THR A 126 -3.21 0.21 3.33
C THR A 126 -3.69 -0.96 4.17
N GLN A 127 -3.20 -1.12 5.40
CA GLN A 127 -3.65 -2.13 6.35
C GLN A 127 -5.17 -2.06 6.59
N LYS A 128 -5.70 -0.86 6.86
CA LYS A 128 -7.15 -0.63 7.06
C LYS A 128 -7.96 -0.88 5.79
N TYR A 129 -7.42 -0.46 4.63
CA TYR A 129 -8.05 -0.69 3.34
C TYR A 129 -8.18 -2.20 3.04
N ILE A 130 -7.10 -2.95 3.17
CA ILE A 130 -7.10 -4.41 2.98
C ILE A 130 -8.14 -5.07 3.91
N ALA A 131 -8.15 -4.72 5.19
CA ALA A 131 -9.10 -5.28 6.14
C ALA A 131 -10.56 -4.99 5.76
N SER A 132 -10.84 -3.75 5.31
CA SER A 132 -12.17 -3.38 4.84
C SER A 132 -12.60 -4.23 3.64
N GLU A 133 -11.72 -4.43 2.67
CA GLU A 133 -12.00 -5.22 1.49
C GLU A 133 -12.18 -6.72 1.79
N LEU A 134 -11.39 -7.28 2.71
CA LEU A 134 -11.55 -8.65 3.16
C LEU A 134 -12.87 -8.86 3.91
N ARG A 135 -13.29 -7.91 4.75
CA ARG A 135 -14.61 -7.95 5.41
C ARG A 135 -15.77 -7.93 4.41
N LYS A 136 -15.67 -7.12 3.36
CA LYS A 136 -16.65 -7.12 2.25
C LYS A 136 -16.72 -8.47 1.54
N SER A 137 -15.63 -9.23 1.56
CA SER A 137 -15.56 -10.59 0.99
C SER A 137 -16.02 -11.70 1.96
N GLY A 138 -16.52 -11.34 3.15
CA GLY A 138 -17.17 -12.29 4.08
C GLY A 138 -16.32 -12.69 5.29
N TYR A 139 -15.11 -12.18 5.46
CA TYR A 139 -14.35 -12.40 6.69
C TYR A 139 -14.92 -11.57 7.84
N SER A 140 -15.03 -12.20 9.02
CA SER A 140 -15.52 -11.53 10.22
C SER A 140 -14.46 -10.62 10.85
N GLU A 141 -14.87 -9.73 11.77
CA GLU A 141 -13.93 -8.94 12.58
C GLU A 141 -12.94 -9.83 13.35
N ALA A 142 -13.41 -10.97 13.86
CA ALA A 142 -12.58 -11.90 14.63
C ALA A 142 -11.54 -12.65 13.76
N ASP A 143 -11.79 -12.79 12.46
CA ASP A 143 -10.87 -13.46 11.54
C ASP A 143 -9.64 -12.62 11.20
N ILE A 144 -9.71 -11.29 11.37
CA ILE A 144 -8.68 -10.35 10.89
C ILE A 144 -8.11 -9.53 12.04
N ILE A 145 -6.81 -9.61 12.25
CA ILE A 145 -6.07 -8.74 13.17
C ILE A 145 -5.26 -7.72 12.39
N LEU A 146 -5.31 -6.45 12.83
CA LEU A 146 -4.42 -5.38 12.36
C LEU A 146 -3.36 -5.11 13.42
N PHE A 147 -2.09 -5.25 13.08
CA PHE A 147 -1.02 -4.94 14.03
C PHE A 147 0.09 -4.10 13.37
N ASN A 148 0.33 -2.92 13.90
CA ASN A 148 1.30 -1.94 13.38
C ASN A 148 2.37 -1.52 14.41
N GLY A 149 2.37 -2.18 15.56
CA GLY A 149 3.29 -1.87 16.66
C GLY A 149 2.79 -0.79 17.62
N ASP A 150 1.76 -0.03 17.26
CA ASP A 150 1.12 0.91 18.16
C ASP A 150 0.06 0.20 19.03
N PHE A 151 -0.18 0.76 20.21
CA PHE A 151 -1.16 0.24 21.17
C PHE A 151 -2.47 1.07 21.13
N ASP A 152 -2.89 1.50 19.94
CA ASP A 152 -4.00 2.44 19.75
C ASP A 152 -5.29 1.78 19.24
N ASP A 153 -5.21 0.62 18.58
CA ASP A 153 -6.36 -0.09 18.06
C ASP A 153 -7.23 -0.71 19.17
N SER A 154 -8.56 -0.60 19.05
CA SER A 154 -9.52 -1.07 20.06
C SER A 154 -9.53 -2.58 20.21
N MET A 155 -9.54 -3.31 19.10
CA MET A 155 -9.58 -4.77 19.09
C MET A 155 -8.31 -5.36 19.71
N THR A 156 -7.15 -4.86 19.34
CA THR A 156 -5.88 -5.34 19.89
C THR A 156 -5.73 -5.01 21.38
N LYS A 157 -6.32 -3.90 21.87
CA LYS A 157 -6.41 -3.60 23.31
C LYS A 157 -7.30 -4.60 24.06
N GLU A 158 -8.41 -5.00 23.47
CA GLU A 158 -9.30 -6.01 24.06
C GLU A 158 -8.63 -7.38 24.11
N ILE A 159 -7.95 -7.78 23.04
CA ILE A 159 -7.13 -8.99 22.98
C ILE A 159 -6.10 -9.00 24.11
N TYR A 160 -5.37 -7.88 24.30
CA TYR A 160 -4.36 -7.77 25.34
C TYR A 160 -4.97 -7.84 26.74
N ARG A 161 -6.07 -7.15 27.00
CA ARG A 161 -6.76 -7.24 28.31
C ARG A 161 -7.21 -8.67 28.62
N ALA A 162 -7.81 -9.35 27.67
CA ALA A 162 -8.23 -10.74 27.82
C ALA A 162 -7.03 -11.67 28.11
N TRP A 163 -5.92 -11.44 27.38
CA TRP A 163 -4.68 -12.17 27.57
C TRP A 163 -4.07 -11.95 28.96
N GLN A 164 -4.07 -10.70 29.45
CA GLN A 164 -3.58 -10.38 30.81
C GLN A 164 -4.38 -11.10 31.89
N VAL A 165 -5.70 -11.13 31.77
CA VAL A 165 -6.56 -11.86 32.73
C VAL A 165 -6.21 -13.34 32.74
N LYS A 166 -6.03 -13.95 31.58
CA LYS A 166 -5.70 -15.39 31.45
C LYS A 166 -4.32 -15.72 32.00
N ASN A 167 -3.35 -14.81 31.90
CA ASN A 167 -1.96 -15.02 32.27
C ASN A 167 -1.56 -14.31 33.58
N TYR A 168 -2.51 -13.83 34.36
CA TYR A 168 -2.29 -13.09 35.59
C TYR A 168 -1.40 -13.88 36.57
N GLY A 169 -0.30 -13.25 37.01
CA GLY A 169 0.65 -13.85 37.94
C GLY A 169 1.67 -14.84 37.33
N ASN A 170 1.53 -15.20 36.06
CA ASN A 170 2.38 -16.18 35.37
C ASN A 170 3.45 -15.57 34.45
N VAL A 171 3.36 -14.27 34.18
CA VAL A 171 4.22 -13.59 33.21
C VAL A 171 4.72 -12.28 33.82
N ASN A 172 6.01 -12.01 33.67
CA ASN A 172 6.63 -10.78 34.11
C ASN A 172 7.55 -10.21 33.03
N TYR A 173 6.94 -9.87 31.87
CA TYR A 173 7.62 -9.20 30.78
C TYR A 173 7.26 -7.72 30.75
N GLY A 174 8.04 -6.91 30.02
CA GLY A 174 7.64 -5.53 29.77
C GLY A 174 6.36 -5.48 28.91
N ARG A 175 5.52 -4.47 29.13
CA ARG A 175 4.21 -4.29 28.49
C ARG A 175 4.23 -4.50 26.96
N SER A 176 5.27 -4.03 26.28
CA SER A 176 5.41 -4.18 24.83
C SER A 176 5.55 -5.65 24.41
N VAL A 177 6.27 -6.44 25.20
CA VAL A 177 6.50 -7.88 24.94
C VAL A 177 5.22 -8.66 25.20
N GLU A 178 4.54 -8.39 26.32
CA GLU A 178 3.24 -9.03 26.65
C GLU A 178 2.19 -8.76 25.58
N TYR A 179 2.14 -7.53 25.07
CA TYR A 179 1.21 -7.16 24.02
C TYR A 179 1.46 -7.97 22.73
N LYS A 180 2.72 -8.12 22.33
CA LYS A 180 3.11 -8.94 21.18
C LYS A 180 2.73 -10.42 21.39
N HIS A 181 2.97 -10.95 22.58
CA HIS A 181 2.53 -12.30 22.93
C HIS A 181 1.00 -12.46 22.82
N ALA A 182 0.23 -11.50 23.32
CA ALA A 182 -1.21 -11.51 23.24
C ALA A 182 -1.72 -11.56 21.78
N ILE A 183 -1.11 -10.75 20.90
CA ILE A 183 -1.44 -10.74 19.48
C ILE A 183 -1.10 -12.07 18.80
N VAL A 184 0.09 -12.62 19.08
CA VAL A 184 0.52 -13.91 18.52
C VAL A 184 -0.38 -15.05 19.00
N ASP A 185 -0.71 -15.09 20.30
CA ASP A 185 -1.61 -16.10 20.88
C ASP A 185 -3.01 -16.03 20.29
N TYR A 186 -3.53 -14.81 20.13
CA TYR A 186 -4.85 -14.62 19.52
C TYR A 186 -4.84 -15.03 18.04
N PHE A 187 -3.85 -14.63 17.28
CA PHE A 187 -3.70 -15.02 15.89
C PHE A 187 -3.61 -16.55 15.74
N LYS A 188 -2.81 -17.18 16.59
CA LYS A 188 -2.64 -18.64 16.56
C LYS A 188 -3.95 -19.38 16.83
N ASN A 189 -4.76 -18.93 17.78
CA ASN A 189 -5.88 -19.70 18.28
C ASN A 189 -7.28 -19.27 17.75
N ASN A 190 -7.41 -18.03 17.26
CA ASN A 190 -8.72 -17.44 16.97
C ASN A 190 -8.82 -16.87 15.56
N ALA A 191 -7.84 -16.03 15.12
CA ALA A 191 -7.91 -15.33 13.85
C ALA A 191 -7.28 -16.14 12.72
N LYS A 192 -7.64 -15.82 11.47
CA LYS A 192 -7.12 -16.47 10.25
C LYS A 192 -6.10 -15.59 9.54
N ILE A 193 -6.26 -14.28 9.60
CA ILE A 193 -5.47 -13.30 8.84
C ILE A 193 -4.85 -12.29 9.80
N LEU A 194 -3.54 -12.16 9.76
CA LEU A 194 -2.81 -11.09 10.44
C LEU A 194 -2.27 -10.13 9.39
N ILE A 195 -2.78 -8.90 9.37
CA ILE A 195 -2.24 -7.84 8.52
C ILE A 195 -1.29 -6.99 9.37
N VAL A 196 -0.02 -6.93 8.99
CA VAL A 196 1.03 -6.36 9.82
C VAL A 196 1.90 -5.41 9.01
N THR A 197 2.32 -4.30 9.64
CA THR A 197 3.36 -3.43 9.10
C THR A 197 4.76 -3.93 9.48
N ASP A 198 5.81 -3.47 8.79
CA ASP A 198 7.19 -3.85 9.12
C ASP A 198 7.51 -3.55 10.58
N SER A 199 7.18 -2.34 11.07
CA SER A 199 7.38 -1.96 12.47
C SER A 199 6.58 -2.82 13.46
N GLY A 200 5.35 -3.20 13.10
CA GLY A 200 4.51 -4.08 13.90
C GLY A 200 5.07 -5.49 13.99
N SER A 201 5.63 -5.99 12.91
CA SER A 201 6.14 -7.37 12.86
C SER A 201 7.41 -7.59 13.68
N GLU A 202 8.15 -6.55 14.05
CA GLU A 202 9.38 -6.68 14.82
C GLU A 202 9.16 -7.39 16.16
N GLY A 203 9.86 -8.51 16.35
CA GLY A 203 9.77 -9.32 17.57
C GLY A 203 8.49 -10.16 17.70
N LEU A 204 7.65 -10.29 16.66
CA LEU A 204 6.61 -11.31 16.61
C LEU A 204 7.23 -12.67 16.22
N ASN A 205 6.85 -13.72 16.93
CA ASN A 205 7.15 -15.09 16.54
C ASN A 205 5.97 -15.66 15.75
N LEU A 206 6.10 -15.70 14.42
CA LEU A 206 5.05 -16.15 13.48
C LEU A 206 5.43 -17.48 12.80
N GLN A 207 6.41 -18.22 13.29
CA GLN A 207 6.93 -19.45 12.69
C GLN A 207 5.90 -20.58 12.58
N PHE A 208 4.77 -20.50 13.30
CA PHE A 208 3.65 -21.44 13.14
C PHE A 208 2.81 -21.18 11.88
N CYS A 209 2.93 -19.99 11.30
CA CYS A 209 2.23 -19.62 10.07
C CYS A 209 3.13 -19.90 8.86
N ASN A 210 2.68 -20.78 7.99
CA ASN A 210 3.44 -21.22 6.82
C ASN A 210 3.15 -20.39 5.55
N THR A 211 2.26 -19.41 5.62
CA THR A 211 1.89 -18.58 4.47
C THR A 211 2.11 -17.10 4.77
N VAL A 212 2.97 -16.49 3.97
CA VAL A 212 3.28 -15.06 4.03
C VAL A 212 2.99 -14.43 2.67
N ILE A 213 2.24 -13.33 2.67
CA ILE A 213 1.94 -12.54 1.47
C ILE A 213 2.50 -11.14 1.65
N ASN A 214 3.35 -10.71 0.75
CA ASN A 214 3.81 -9.33 0.68
C ASN A 214 2.87 -8.55 -0.24
N TYR A 215 1.98 -7.75 0.34
CA TYR A 215 1.11 -6.85 -0.41
C TYR A 215 1.91 -5.71 -1.03
N ASP A 216 2.80 -5.12 -0.24
CA ASP A 216 3.79 -4.15 -0.71
C ASP A 216 5.19 -4.78 -0.66
N LEU A 217 5.91 -4.73 -1.79
CA LEU A 217 7.28 -5.21 -1.86
C LEU A 217 8.24 -4.10 -1.41
N PRO A 218 8.97 -4.28 -0.32
CA PRO A 218 9.97 -3.30 0.09
C PRO A 218 11.11 -3.25 -0.91
N TRP A 219 11.66 -2.06 -1.13
CA TRP A 219 12.83 -1.85 -1.98
C TRP A 219 14.08 -2.60 -1.50
N ASN A 220 14.16 -2.91 -0.21
CA ASN A 220 15.29 -3.64 0.38
C ASN A 220 15.01 -5.15 0.41
N PRO A 221 15.76 -5.98 -0.35
CA PRO A 221 15.58 -7.44 -0.36
C PRO A 221 15.75 -8.09 1.00
N GLN A 222 16.60 -7.55 1.88
CA GLN A 222 16.80 -8.07 3.25
C GLN A 222 15.51 -8.02 4.09
N LYS A 223 14.63 -7.06 3.85
CA LYS A 223 13.33 -7.00 4.51
C LYS A 223 12.43 -8.18 4.11
N ILE A 224 12.50 -8.61 2.86
CA ILE A 224 11.74 -9.78 2.36
C ILE A 224 12.22 -11.04 3.07
N GLU A 225 13.54 -11.24 3.18
CA GLU A 225 14.12 -12.37 3.91
C GLU A 225 13.73 -12.35 5.39
N GLN A 226 13.76 -11.18 6.03
CA GLN A 226 13.32 -11.02 7.41
C GLN A 226 11.82 -11.33 7.60
N ARG A 227 10.96 -11.00 6.63
CA ARG A 227 9.52 -11.32 6.69
C ARG A 227 9.29 -12.84 6.57
N ILE A 228 10.05 -13.52 5.72
CA ILE A 228 9.96 -14.98 5.53
C ILE A 228 10.55 -15.74 6.72
N GLY A 229 11.56 -15.21 7.39
CA GLY A 229 12.25 -15.84 8.53
C GLY A 229 11.57 -15.68 9.89
N ARG A 230 10.40 -15.05 9.95
CA ARG A 230 9.63 -14.82 11.20
C ARG A 230 8.57 -15.85 11.43
#